data_67ffd57cb6f44fc01a5e006f8d18f2d0
#
_entry.id   67ffd57cb6f44fc01a5e006f8d18f2d0
#
_cell.length_a   1.000
_cell.length_b   1.000
_cell.length_c   1.000
_cell.angle_alpha   90.00
_cell.angle_beta   90.00
_cell.angle_gamma   90.00
#
_symmetry.space_group_name_H-M   'P 1'
#
loop_
_entity.id
_entity.type
_entity.pdbx_description
1 polymer ?
#
loop_
_entity_poly.entity_id
_entity_poly.type
_entity_poly.pdbx_seq_one_letter_code
_entity_poly.pdbx_strand_id
1 'polypeptide(L)'
;MVWPLYRTKIEGALLRKGAKQGGTAEVTAFRLWNCRGGGPFVFLPERMFQMKNVQKYARNYFAPPAQQYHWSQREYIAQAPRWCSVDLRDGNQALVVPMDLEKKRGFFQFLCRLGFREIEVGFPAASDTEYQFVRTLIEHNLIPDDVTIQVITPAREAIIRRTVEALAGCKKAIVHLYNPTSAAQREQVFHKSRGQIIDIALQGVRTIADCVGRMKGQIQLEYTPESFTGTEPDFALAICDAVVQEWKPTAELPVILNLASTMSLSLPHIYANQIEYIDTHLRDRDKVILSLHPHNDRGSAIAEAELGMLAGGQRVEGTLFGNGERTGNVDLITLALNLYSHGVDPGLDLSNLPQVAQMYEESTGMSVSPRHPYGGQLVFAAFSGSHQDAIAKGLTWRTQHPNAHWNVPYLPLDPEDVGRSYEDDVIRINSQSGKGGIGYLMEHRYGINMPKEMREEFGYIVKGISDHQNRELSSDEVHQIFTDTYVNLSAPIQLDDFYFMHKKVYHTTVSLTVNGEQFELTGRGNGRFDAVSNALRKGLNIRFHDIVYQEHSLERGSTSRAIAYVGITADSGETFWGSGVHTDIASASIYALFSAVNRLLSF
;
A
#
# COMPACT_ATOMS: atom_id res chain seq x y z
N MET A 1 -10.97 -37.65 -21.05
CA MET A 1 -11.06 -39.05 -20.55
C MET A 1 -10.50 -39.22 -19.12
N VAL A 2 -10.45 -38.15 -18.27
CA VAL A 2 -9.93 -38.21 -16.90
C VAL A 2 -11.03 -37.99 -15.84
N TRP A 3 -12.20 -37.63 -16.25
CA TRP A 3 -13.33 -37.25 -15.38
C TRP A 3 -14.05 -38.38 -14.64
N PRO A 4 -14.18 -39.62 -15.16
CA PRO A 4 -14.86 -40.69 -14.41
C PRO A 4 -14.09 -41.21 -13.19
N LEU A 5 -12.74 -41.12 -13.22
CA LEU A 5 -11.88 -41.67 -12.16
C LEU A 5 -11.81 -40.80 -10.89
N TYR A 6 -12.04 -39.48 -11.04
CA TYR A 6 -12.05 -38.59 -9.88
C TYR A 6 -13.38 -38.64 -9.11
N ARG A 7 -14.49 -38.84 -9.82
CA ARG A 7 -15.82 -38.97 -9.21
C ARG A 7 -15.91 -40.20 -8.32
N THR A 8 -15.42 -41.35 -8.78
CA THR A 8 -15.44 -42.59 -8.01
C THR A 8 -14.51 -42.58 -6.78
N LYS A 9 -13.41 -41.79 -6.79
CA LYS A 9 -12.54 -41.66 -5.62
C LYS A 9 -13.13 -40.79 -4.51
N ILE A 10 -13.86 -39.74 -4.87
CA ILE A 10 -14.50 -38.85 -3.89
C ILE A 10 -15.73 -39.53 -3.28
N GLU A 11 -16.55 -40.19 -4.07
CA GLU A 11 -17.70 -40.96 -3.57
C GLU A 11 -17.27 -42.15 -2.69
N GLY A 12 -16.18 -42.83 -3.06
CA GLY A 12 -15.63 -43.93 -2.26
C GLY A 12 -14.99 -43.47 -0.93
N ALA A 13 -14.44 -42.23 -0.87
CA ALA A 13 -13.87 -41.68 0.36
C ALA A 13 -14.96 -41.18 1.33
N LEU A 14 -16.06 -40.65 0.80
CA LEU A 14 -17.22 -40.21 1.61
C LEU A 14 -18.00 -41.39 2.19
N LEU A 15 -18.18 -42.45 1.41
CA LEU A 15 -18.86 -43.68 1.88
C LEU A 15 -18.06 -44.45 2.91
N ARG A 16 -16.73 -44.43 2.85
CA ARG A 16 -15.85 -45.11 3.87
C ARG A 16 -15.78 -44.37 5.20
N LYS A 17 -16.01 -43.06 5.26
CA LYS A 17 -16.08 -42.31 6.52
C LYS A 17 -17.42 -42.42 7.22
N GLY A 18 -18.51 -42.63 6.49
CA GLY A 18 -19.85 -42.79 7.06
C GLY A 18 -20.04 -44.17 7.75
N ALA A 19 -19.29 -45.19 7.35
CA ALA A 19 -19.46 -46.56 7.86
C ALA A 19 -18.74 -46.86 9.18
N LYS A 20 -17.98 -45.91 9.75
CA LYS A 20 -17.21 -46.14 11.00
C LYS A 20 -17.75 -45.45 12.25
N GLN A 21 -18.83 -44.73 12.16
CA GLN A 21 -19.50 -44.17 13.36
C GLN A 21 -21.00 -44.45 13.27
N GLY A 22 -21.48 -45.37 14.09
CA GLY A 22 -22.89 -45.77 14.21
C GLY A 22 -23.75 -44.65 14.79
N GLY A 23 -24.06 -43.67 13.98
CA GLY A 23 -25.00 -42.60 14.27
C GLY A 23 -25.76 -42.31 12.99
N THR A 24 -27.09 -42.20 13.10
CA THR A 24 -27.98 -41.84 12.01
C THR A 24 -27.53 -40.51 11.42
N ALA A 25 -26.90 -40.55 10.23
CA ALA A 25 -26.53 -39.36 9.49
C ALA A 25 -27.80 -38.77 8.86
N GLU A 26 -28.27 -37.64 9.37
CA GLU A 26 -29.21 -36.79 8.64
C GLU A 26 -28.55 -36.31 7.38
N VAL A 27 -29.07 -36.74 6.23
CA VAL A 27 -28.66 -36.28 4.91
C VAL A 27 -29.20 -34.85 4.74
N THR A 28 -28.40 -33.87 5.03
CA THR A 28 -28.74 -32.46 4.77
C THR A 28 -28.78 -32.22 3.27
N ALA A 29 -29.88 -31.68 2.80
CA ALA A 29 -30.15 -31.41 1.38
C ALA A 29 -29.12 -30.44 0.79
N PHE A 30 -28.49 -30.83 -0.32
CA PHE A 30 -27.61 -29.98 -1.10
C PHE A 30 -28.43 -29.08 -2.02
N ARG A 31 -28.27 -27.77 -1.92
CA ARG A 31 -28.78 -26.83 -2.95
C ARG A 31 -27.77 -26.78 -4.10
N LEU A 32 -28.24 -27.18 -5.28
CA LEU A 32 -27.52 -27.01 -6.54
C LEU A 32 -27.67 -25.54 -7.00
N TRP A 33 -26.56 -24.83 -7.03
CA TRP A 33 -26.50 -23.55 -7.72
C TRP A 33 -26.06 -23.80 -9.17
N ASN A 34 -26.91 -23.46 -10.10
CA ASN A 34 -26.67 -23.65 -11.53
C ASN A 34 -26.06 -22.36 -12.09
N CYS A 35 -24.72 -22.30 -12.20
CA CYS A 35 -24.04 -21.28 -12.96
C CYS A 35 -23.83 -21.78 -14.39
N ARG A 36 -24.38 -21.08 -15.37
CA ARG A 36 -24.07 -21.29 -16.79
C ARG A 36 -22.63 -20.82 -17.05
N GLY A 37 -21.69 -21.72 -16.96
CA GLY A 37 -20.27 -21.50 -17.21
C GLY A 37 -19.44 -22.64 -16.59
N GLY A 38 -18.74 -23.42 -17.40
CA GLY A 38 -18.11 -24.68 -17.05
C GLY A 38 -16.85 -24.59 -16.15
N GLY A 39 -16.95 -24.03 -14.95
CA GLY A 39 -15.92 -24.06 -13.92
C GLY A 39 -16.09 -25.19 -12.91
N PRO A 40 -15.04 -25.60 -12.17
CA PRO A 40 -15.14 -26.66 -11.16
C PRO A 40 -16.04 -26.22 -10.00
N PHE A 41 -17.08 -27.01 -9.73
CA PHE A 41 -17.99 -26.78 -8.60
C PHE A 41 -17.29 -27.13 -7.29
N VAL A 42 -17.19 -26.14 -6.40
CA VAL A 42 -16.78 -26.38 -5.01
C VAL A 42 -18.04 -26.55 -4.16
N PHE A 43 -18.31 -27.77 -3.72
CA PHE A 43 -19.39 -28.05 -2.77
C PHE A 43 -18.89 -27.72 -1.35
N LEU A 44 -19.43 -26.68 -0.76
CA LEU A 44 -19.25 -26.39 0.66
C LEU A 44 -20.52 -26.83 1.41
N PRO A 45 -20.48 -27.79 2.33
CA PRO A 45 -21.61 -28.11 3.20
C PRO A 45 -21.91 -26.91 4.12
N GLU A 46 -23.19 -26.58 4.32
CA GLU A 46 -23.68 -25.38 5.01
C GLU A 46 -23.14 -25.15 6.45
N ARG A 47 -22.37 -26.09 7.03
CA ARG A 47 -21.78 -25.98 8.37
C ARG A 47 -20.34 -26.45 8.47
N MET A 48 -19.57 -26.41 7.38
CA MET A 48 -18.19 -26.94 7.42
C MET A 48 -17.19 -26.02 8.13
N PHE A 49 -17.49 -24.74 8.32
CA PHE A 49 -16.59 -23.77 8.93
C PHE A 49 -17.27 -23.02 10.09
N GLN A 50 -17.46 -23.71 11.20
CA GLN A 50 -17.81 -23.04 12.45
C GLN A 50 -16.59 -23.00 13.35
N MET A 51 -16.14 -21.81 13.74
CA MET A 51 -15.14 -21.65 14.78
C MET A 51 -15.70 -22.23 16.11
N LYS A 52 -14.97 -23.21 16.63
CA LYS A 52 -15.33 -23.86 17.91
C LYS A 52 -14.50 -23.23 19.04
N ASN A 53 -14.95 -23.44 20.27
CA ASN A 53 -14.22 -23.07 21.49
C ASN A 53 -14.09 -21.54 21.73
N VAL A 54 -14.98 -20.70 21.19
CA VAL A 54 -15.00 -19.25 21.48
C VAL A 54 -15.10 -18.98 22.98
N GLN A 55 -15.76 -19.85 23.75
CA GLN A 55 -15.95 -19.76 25.20
C GLN A 55 -14.66 -19.87 26.02
N LYS A 56 -13.54 -20.33 25.44
CA LYS A 56 -12.24 -20.33 26.15
C LYS A 56 -11.55 -18.95 26.14
N TYR A 57 -12.08 -17.99 25.37
CA TYR A 57 -11.53 -16.66 25.26
C TYR A 57 -12.35 -15.68 26.10
N ALA A 58 -11.65 -14.83 26.84
CA ALA A 58 -12.25 -13.76 27.63
C ALA A 58 -11.48 -12.46 27.39
N ARG A 59 -12.02 -11.34 27.89
CA ARG A 59 -11.31 -10.06 27.90
C ARG A 59 -10.17 -10.14 28.92
N ASN A 60 -8.92 -10.01 28.44
CA ASN A 60 -7.69 -10.15 29.23
C ASN A 60 -6.97 -8.80 29.39
N TYR A 61 -7.71 -7.71 29.52
CA TYR A 61 -7.19 -6.38 29.73
C TYR A 61 -7.92 -5.70 30.90
N PHE A 62 -7.30 -4.65 31.42
CA PHE A 62 -7.83 -3.87 32.54
C PHE A 62 -8.15 -2.44 32.09
N ALA A 63 -9.43 -2.07 32.13
CA ALA A 63 -9.83 -0.68 31.93
C ALA A 63 -9.51 0.13 33.19
N PRO A 64 -9.07 1.39 33.07
CA PRO A 64 -8.87 2.29 34.21
C PRO A 64 -10.15 2.48 35.02
N PRO A 65 -10.06 2.65 36.36
CA PRO A 65 -11.23 2.71 37.25
C PRO A 65 -12.05 3.98 37.12
N ALA A 66 -11.44 5.11 36.79
CA ALA A 66 -12.11 6.39 36.58
C ALA A 66 -11.67 6.99 35.26
N GLN A 67 -12.62 7.27 34.36
CA GLN A 67 -12.31 7.66 32.99
C GLN A 67 -12.86 9.05 32.73
N GLN A 68 -11.99 9.98 32.46
CA GLN A 68 -12.35 11.34 32.07
C GLN A 68 -12.09 11.60 30.58
N TYR A 69 -11.85 10.68 29.76
CA TYR A 69 -11.73 10.70 28.29
C TYR A 69 -11.43 12.09 27.66
N HIS A 70 -10.53 12.88 28.26
CA HIS A 70 -10.15 14.19 27.73
C HIS A 70 -9.47 14.09 26.38
N TRP A 71 -8.75 13.00 26.12
CA TRP A 71 -8.11 12.75 24.86
C TRP A 71 -9.11 12.74 23.69
N SER A 72 -10.34 12.25 23.90
CA SER A 72 -11.37 12.17 22.86
C SER A 72 -11.96 13.53 22.47
N GLN A 73 -11.62 14.60 23.19
CA GLN A 73 -12.00 15.98 22.88
C GLN A 73 -10.96 16.67 21.98
N ARG A 74 -9.79 16.07 21.79
CA ARG A 74 -8.75 16.55 20.87
C ARG A 74 -9.07 16.06 19.47
N GLU A 75 -9.24 16.99 18.54
CA GLU A 75 -9.66 16.68 17.17
C GLU A 75 -8.54 16.09 16.32
N TYR A 76 -7.27 16.48 16.57
CA TYR A 76 -6.11 16.06 15.80
C TYR A 76 -4.82 16.09 16.65
N ILE A 77 -3.77 15.46 16.14
CA ILE A 77 -2.43 15.48 16.73
C ILE A 77 -1.70 16.70 16.17
N ALA A 78 -1.44 17.68 17.03
CA ALA A 78 -0.88 18.97 16.61
C ALA A 78 0.64 18.98 16.40
N GLN A 79 1.36 17.99 16.93
CA GLN A 79 2.82 17.89 16.85
C GLN A 79 3.25 16.45 16.66
N ALA A 80 4.29 16.24 15.84
CA ALA A 80 4.90 14.93 15.70
C ALA A 80 5.52 14.47 17.05
N PRO A 81 5.48 13.17 17.35
CA PRO A 81 6.15 12.64 18.52
C PRO A 81 7.68 12.62 18.33
N ARG A 82 8.41 12.36 19.41
CA ARG A 82 9.78 11.88 19.27
C ARG A 82 9.75 10.48 18.68
N TRP A 83 10.44 10.29 17.56
CA TRP A 83 10.51 8.99 16.89
C TRP A 83 11.68 8.17 17.42
N CYS A 84 11.42 6.94 17.83
CA CYS A 84 12.45 5.95 18.08
C CYS A 84 12.30 4.77 17.13
N SER A 85 13.29 4.56 16.25
CA SER A 85 13.33 3.35 15.46
C SER A 85 13.84 2.19 16.32
N VAL A 86 13.07 1.10 16.36
CA VAL A 86 13.48 -0.18 16.96
C VAL A 86 13.78 -1.25 15.91
N ASP A 87 13.98 -0.85 14.65
CA ASP A 87 14.29 -1.75 13.53
C ASP A 87 15.51 -2.64 13.80
N LEU A 88 16.58 -2.07 14.39
CA LEU A 88 17.83 -2.76 14.63
C LEU A 88 17.83 -3.65 15.89
N ARG A 89 16.78 -3.58 16.69
CA ARG A 89 16.58 -4.46 17.86
C ARG A 89 15.36 -5.35 17.68
N ASP A 90 14.15 -4.82 17.85
CA ASP A 90 12.90 -5.59 17.83
C ASP A 90 12.57 -6.09 16.41
N GLY A 91 12.76 -5.23 15.41
CA GLY A 91 12.67 -5.60 14.00
C GLY A 91 13.68 -6.68 13.62
N ASN A 92 14.96 -6.47 13.97
CA ASN A 92 16.04 -7.42 13.66
C ASN A 92 15.89 -8.77 14.40
N GLN A 93 15.41 -8.74 15.64
CA GLN A 93 15.19 -9.94 16.45
C GLN A 93 14.16 -10.88 15.82
N ALA A 94 13.18 -10.33 15.10
CA ALA A 94 12.10 -11.06 14.47
C ALA A 94 12.45 -11.62 13.07
N LEU A 95 13.60 -11.28 12.52
CA LEU A 95 14.03 -11.76 11.21
C LEU A 95 14.44 -13.24 11.25
N VAL A 96 14.08 -13.99 10.22
CA VAL A 96 14.53 -15.38 10.03
C VAL A 96 16.06 -15.47 9.96
N VAL A 97 16.68 -14.49 9.29
CA VAL A 97 18.12 -14.28 9.24
C VAL A 97 18.39 -12.87 9.75
N PRO A 98 18.85 -12.70 11.01
CA PRO A 98 19.20 -11.39 11.55
C PRO A 98 20.28 -10.71 10.72
N MET A 99 20.27 -9.38 10.72
CA MET A 99 21.27 -8.58 10.02
C MET A 99 22.66 -8.82 10.59
N ASP A 100 23.63 -8.97 9.72
CA ASP A 100 25.05 -8.94 10.09
C ASP A 100 25.52 -7.51 10.43
N LEU A 101 26.77 -7.38 10.87
CA LEU A 101 27.34 -6.11 11.31
C LEU A 101 27.33 -5.03 10.22
N GLU A 102 27.61 -5.41 8.97
CA GLU A 102 27.66 -4.48 7.84
C GLU A 102 26.27 -3.98 7.46
N LYS A 103 25.28 -4.87 7.41
CA LYS A 103 23.89 -4.51 7.18
C LYS A 103 23.35 -3.60 8.29
N LYS A 104 23.60 -3.96 9.56
CA LYS A 104 23.21 -3.11 10.72
C LYS A 104 23.83 -1.72 10.61
N ARG A 105 25.10 -1.61 10.25
CA ARG A 105 25.79 -0.33 10.07
C ARG A 105 25.16 0.50 8.95
N GLY A 106 24.94 -0.11 7.79
CA GLY A 106 24.30 0.56 6.64
C GLY A 106 22.88 1.04 6.97
N PHE A 107 22.12 0.20 7.66
CA PHE A 107 20.74 0.53 8.05
C PHE A 107 20.70 1.61 9.14
N PHE A 108 21.60 1.59 10.12
CA PHE A 108 21.75 2.67 11.11
C PHE A 108 22.02 4.03 10.44
N GLN A 109 22.97 4.07 9.51
CA GLN A 109 23.28 5.30 8.77
C GLN A 109 22.08 5.77 7.92
N PHE A 110 21.29 4.83 7.40
CA PHE A 110 20.09 5.14 6.65
C PHE A 110 19.02 5.75 7.56
N LEU A 111 18.75 5.17 8.72
CA LEU A 111 17.82 5.74 9.71
C LEU A 111 18.22 7.16 10.14
N CYS A 112 19.53 7.41 10.36
CA CYS A 112 20.01 8.76 10.65
C CYS A 112 19.71 9.75 9.51
N ARG A 113 19.86 9.34 8.24
CA ARG A 113 19.53 10.18 7.07
C ARG A 113 18.04 10.45 6.94
N LEU A 114 17.18 9.47 7.28
CA LEU A 114 15.74 9.66 7.31
C LEU A 114 15.28 10.66 8.40
N GLY A 115 16.15 11.02 9.35
CA GLY A 115 15.82 11.99 10.39
C GLY A 115 15.56 11.39 11.77
N PHE A 116 15.71 10.09 11.96
CA PHE A 116 15.60 9.51 13.31
C PHE A 116 16.68 10.04 14.22
N ARG A 117 16.27 10.52 15.40
CA ARG A 117 17.18 11.04 16.44
C ARG A 117 17.34 10.11 17.64
N GLU A 118 16.46 9.14 17.77
CA GLU A 118 16.58 8.05 18.74
C GLU A 118 16.46 6.72 18.01
N ILE A 119 17.44 5.82 18.22
CA ILE A 119 17.53 4.53 17.52
C ILE A 119 17.92 3.46 18.52
N GLU A 120 17.06 2.45 18.71
CA GLU A 120 17.39 1.28 19.52
C GLU A 120 18.24 0.32 18.70
N VAL A 121 19.54 0.32 18.98
CA VAL A 121 20.56 -0.34 18.15
C VAL A 121 20.74 -1.82 18.45
N GLY A 122 20.27 -2.30 19.61
CA GLY A 122 20.36 -3.72 19.91
C GLY A 122 20.27 -4.08 21.38
N PHE A 123 20.53 -5.37 21.64
CA PHE A 123 20.66 -5.96 22.98
C PHE A 123 22.09 -6.47 23.18
N PRO A 124 23.03 -5.63 23.64
CA PRO A 124 24.47 -5.95 23.68
C PRO A 124 24.83 -7.21 24.45
N ALA A 125 24.04 -7.59 25.42
CA ALA A 125 24.28 -8.79 26.21
C ALA A 125 23.71 -10.09 25.58
N ALA A 126 22.98 -10.00 24.45
CA ALA A 126 22.38 -11.15 23.81
C ALA A 126 23.38 -11.96 22.98
N SER A 127 24.33 -11.30 22.31
CA SER A 127 25.34 -11.95 21.47
C SER A 127 26.57 -11.06 21.28
N ASP A 128 27.67 -11.66 20.82
CA ASP A 128 28.88 -10.91 20.47
C ASP A 128 28.65 -9.95 19.30
N THR A 129 27.81 -10.31 18.32
CA THR A 129 27.45 -9.43 17.19
C THR A 129 26.76 -8.16 17.70
N GLU A 130 25.78 -8.29 18.60
CA GLU A 130 25.09 -7.16 19.20
C GLU A 130 26.02 -6.26 20.01
N TYR A 131 26.91 -6.86 20.79
CA TYR A 131 27.93 -6.14 21.55
C TYR A 131 28.90 -5.39 20.63
N GLN A 132 29.45 -6.07 19.64
CA GLN A 132 30.43 -5.49 18.70
C GLN A 132 29.78 -4.39 17.85
N PHE A 133 28.52 -4.50 17.50
CA PHE A 133 27.83 -3.44 16.76
C PHE A 133 27.79 -2.13 17.55
N VAL A 134 27.41 -2.17 18.82
CA VAL A 134 27.40 -0.98 19.69
C VAL A 134 28.81 -0.41 19.85
N ARG A 135 29.80 -1.28 20.07
CA ARG A 135 31.21 -0.87 20.15
C ARG A 135 31.70 -0.20 18.86
N THR A 136 31.36 -0.80 17.70
CA THR A 136 31.73 -0.25 16.38
C THR A 136 31.16 1.15 16.18
N LEU A 137 29.90 1.38 16.55
CA LEU A 137 29.27 2.71 16.44
C LEU A 137 30.02 3.77 17.27
N ILE A 138 30.45 3.40 18.49
CA ILE A 138 31.14 4.30 19.43
C ILE A 138 32.58 4.51 19.03
N GLU A 139 33.33 3.44 18.82
CA GLU A 139 34.80 3.47 18.59
C GLU A 139 35.18 4.13 17.25
N HIS A 140 34.33 3.96 16.23
CA HIS A 140 34.51 4.58 14.92
C HIS A 140 33.80 5.92 14.78
N ASN A 141 33.23 6.45 15.88
CA ASN A 141 32.52 7.74 15.91
C ASN A 141 31.43 7.86 14.82
N LEU A 142 30.62 6.80 14.67
CA LEU A 142 29.57 6.72 13.64
C LEU A 142 28.22 7.31 14.08
N ILE A 143 28.10 7.70 15.36
CA ILE A 143 26.89 8.28 15.94
C ILE A 143 26.91 9.80 15.71
N PRO A 144 25.99 10.38 14.93
CA PRO A 144 25.88 11.82 14.79
C PRO A 144 25.60 12.51 16.14
N ASP A 145 26.04 13.75 16.31
CA ASP A 145 25.92 14.48 17.59
C ASP A 145 24.46 14.74 18.00
N ASP A 146 23.54 14.74 17.06
CA ASP A 146 22.10 14.91 17.24
C ASP A 146 21.32 13.58 17.38
N VAL A 147 22.00 12.44 17.31
CA VAL A 147 21.44 11.11 17.47
C VAL A 147 21.79 10.53 18.84
N THR A 148 20.82 9.92 19.50
CA THR A 148 20.97 9.17 20.73
C THR A 148 20.72 7.69 20.46
N ILE A 149 21.68 6.83 20.75
CA ILE A 149 21.48 5.38 20.65
C ILE A 149 20.79 4.86 21.91
N GLN A 150 19.94 3.85 21.72
CA GLN A 150 19.25 3.13 22.79
C GLN A 150 19.71 1.66 22.80
N VAL A 151 19.86 1.09 24.00
CA VAL A 151 20.18 -0.32 24.19
C VAL A 151 19.25 -0.93 25.24
N ILE A 152 18.73 -2.14 24.99
CA ILE A 152 17.78 -2.79 25.87
C ILE A 152 18.46 -3.76 26.84
N THR A 153 17.91 -3.89 28.04
CA THR A 153 18.35 -4.86 29.04
C THR A 153 17.19 -5.31 29.95
N PRO A 154 17.03 -6.61 30.26
CA PRO A 154 16.13 -7.06 31.31
C PRO A 154 16.69 -6.67 32.69
N ALA A 155 15.81 -6.61 33.70
CA ALA A 155 16.18 -6.30 35.08
C ALA A 155 16.96 -7.46 35.76
N ARG A 156 18.18 -7.76 35.24
CA ARG A 156 19.11 -8.78 35.77
C ARG A 156 20.51 -8.19 35.83
N GLU A 157 21.10 -8.16 37.02
CA GLU A 157 22.36 -7.45 37.31
C GLU A 157 23.50 -7.77 36.31
N ALA A 158 23.81 -9.02 36.07
CA ALA A 158 24.90 -9.41 35.16
C ALA A 158 24.66 -8.92 33.73
N ILE A 159 23.40 -8.96 33.26
CA ILE A 159 23.01 -8.52 31.92
C ILE A 159 23.08 -7.01 31.83
N ILE A 160 22.58 -6.28 32.83
CA ILE A 160 22.67 -4.82 32.92
C ILE A 160 24.14 -4.36 32.84
N ARG A 161 25.02 -4.97 33.66
CA ARG A 161 26.43 -4.61 33.68
C ARG A 161 27.10 -4.79 32.31
N ARG A 162 26.81 -5.89 31.62
CA ARG A 162 27.32 -6.17 30.27
C ARG A 162 26.78 -5.18 29.23
N THR A 163 25.49 -4.81 29.33
CA THR A 163 24.85 -3.84 28.44
C THR A 163 25.43 -2.45 28.61
N VAL A 164 25.62 -2.00 29.86
CA VAL A 164 26.20 -0.67 30.13
C VAL A 164 27.69 -0.61 29.81
N GLU A 165 28.45 -1.73 29.99
CA GLU A 165 29.84 -1.84 29.55
C GLU A 165 29.97 -1.56 28.03
N ALA A 166 29.02 -2.06 27.21
CA ALA A 166 29.04 -1.79 25.77
C ALA A 166 28.94 -0.31 25.41
N LEU A 167 28.38 0.52 26.29
CA LEU A 167 28.24 1.97 26.11
C LEU A 167 29.50 2.78 26.53
N ALA A 168 30.57 2.13 26.97
CA ALA A 168 31.79 2.83 27.42
C ALA A 168 32.32 3.78 26.33
N GLY A 169 32.46 5.08 26.69
CA GLY A 169 32.88 6.14 25.76
C GLY A 169 31.75 6.78 24.94
N CYS A 170 30.50 6.33 25.07
CA CYS A 170 29.36 6.97 24.41
C CYS A 170 29.09 8.35 25.03
N LYS A 171 28.82 9.36 24.18
CA LYS A 171 28.48 10.72 24.63
C LYS A 171 27.06 10.81 25.18
N LYS A 172 26.10 10.20 24.48
CA LYS A 172 24.67 10.19 24.82
C LYS A 172 24.09 8.81 24.52
N ALA A 173 23.36 8.24 25.48
CA ALA A 173 22.64 6.99 25.26
C ALA A 173 21.41 6.88 26.13
N ILE A 174 20.47 6.01 25.72
CA ILE A 174 19.34 5.56 26.51
C ILE A 174 19.60 4.12 26.91
N VAL A 175 19.47 3.82 28.20
CA VAL A 175 19.46 2.45 28.73
C VAL A 175 18.00 2.08 28.97
N HIS A 176 17.48 1.18 28.16
CA HIS A 176 16.11 0.70 28.19
C HIS A 176 16.01 -0.53 29.09
N LEU A 177 15.54 -0.32 30.30
CA LEU A 177 15.27 -1.37 31.30
C LEU A 177 13.85 -1.89 31.18
N TYR A 178 13.66 -3.19 31.17
CA TYR A 178 12.32 -3.78 31.20
C TYR A 178 12.22 -4.94 32.18
N ASN A 179 11.01 -5.15 32.70
CA ASN A 179 10.61 -6.39 33.34
C ASN A 179 9.09 -6.62 33.20
N PRO A 180 8.65 -7.90 33.11
CA PRO A 180 7.25 -8.25 32.95
C PRO A 180 6.40 -7.85 34.16
N THR A 181 5.22 -7.24 33.90
CA THR A 181 4.33 -6.75 34.97
C THR A 181 2.91 -7.31 34.91
N SER A 182 2.50 -7.91 33.75
CA SER A 182 1.13 -8.39 33.58
C SER A 182 0.71 -9.47 34.59
N ALA A 183 -0.58 -9.52 34.89
CA ALA A 183 -1.15 -10.52 35.79
C ALA A 183 -0.78 -11.95 35.34
N ALA A 184 -0.92 -12.25 34.06
CA ALA A 184 -0.60 -13.57 33.51
C ALA A 184 0.87 -13.96 33.71
N GLN A 185 1.82 -13.05 33.46
CA GLN A 185 3.24 -13.32 33.67
C GLN A 185 3.61 -13.47 35.15
N ARG A 186 3.04 -12.64 36.01
CA ARG A 186 3.25 -12.76 37.46
C ARG A 186 2.76 -14.09 38.02
N GLU A 187 1.58 -14.55 37.56
CA GLU A 187 0.95 -15.77 38.04
C GLU A 187 1.50 -17.06 37.44
N GLN A 188 1.66 -17.06 36.10
CA GLN A 188 1.96 -18.29 35.35
C GLN A 188 3.46 -18.51 35.13
N VAL A 189 4.27 -17.45 35.11
CA VAL A 189 5.70 -17.55 34.73
C VAL A 189 6.61 -17.27 35.91
N PHE A 190 6.40 -16.16 36.61
CA PHE A 190 7.31 -15.73 37.69
C PHE A 190 6.88 -16.19 39.07
N HIS A 191 5.61 -16.45 39.26
CA HIS A 191 5.02 -16.78 40.57
C HIS A 191 5.40 -15.76 41.65
N LYS A 192 5.26 -14.44 41.31
CA LYS A 192 5.67 -13.32 42.16
C LYS A 192 4.52 -12.36 42.45
N SER A 193 4.53 -11.81 43.66
CA SER A 193 3.62 -10.72 44.04
C SER A 193 3.97 -9.40 43.36
N ARG A 194 3.03 -8.45 43.33
CA ARG A 194 3.25 -7.08 42.80
C ARG A 194 4.47 -6.42 43.46
N GLY A 195 4.63 -6.52 44.79
CA GLY A 195 5.78 -5.97 45.52
C GLY A 195 7.11 -6.55 45.04
N GLN A 196 7.19 -7.88 44.87
CA GLN A 196 8.40 -8.55 44.37
C GLN A 196 8.74 -8.14 42.92
N ILE A 197 7.75 -7.82 42.11
CA ILE A 197 7.99 -7.30 40.73
C ILE A 197 8.53 -5.87 40.78
N ILE A 198 8.03 -5.03 41.69
CA ILE A 198 8.58 -3.69 41.93
C ILE A 198 10.04 -3.80 42.41
N ASP A 199 10.34 -4.69 43.35
CA ASP A 199 11.70 -4.89 43.85
C ASP A 199 12.69 -5.25 42.73
N ILE A 200 12.27 -6.09 41.77
CA ILE A 200 13.08 -6.43 40.58
C ILE A 200 13.37 -5.18 39.74
N ALA A 201 12.36 -4.35 39.47
CA ALA A 201 12.53 -3.11 38.73
C ALA A 201 13.51 -2.16 39.44
N LEU A 202 13.31 -1.91 40.73
CA LEU A 202 14.15 -1.02 41.54
C LEU A 202 15.59 -1.52 41.66
N GLN A 203 15.80 -2.82 41.80
CA GLN A 203 17.15 -3.38 41.78
C GLN A 203 17.83 -3.16 40.42
N GLY A 204 17.09 -3.31 39.31
CA GLY A 204 17.58 -2.98 37.98
C GLY A 204 17.98 -1.51 37.85
N VAL A 205 17.10 -0.58 38.30
CA VAL A 205 17.38 0.87 38.29
C VAL A 205 18.64 1.19 39.10
N ARG A 206 18.78 0.67 40.32
CA ARG A 206 19.97 0.87 41.15
C ARG A 206 21.23 0.34 40.50
N THR A 207 21.17 -0.82 39.86
CA THR A 207 22.31 -1.41 39.14
C THR A 207 22.73 -0.50 37.97
N ILE A 208 21.76 0.02 37.19
CA ILE A 208 22.07 0.98 36.12
C ILE A 208 22.68 2.23 36.70
N ALA A 209 22.10 2.83 37.73
CA ALA A 209 22.60 4.05 38.39
C ALA A 209 24.06 3.88 38.87
N ASP A 210 24.40 2.73 39.50
CA ASP A 210 25.79 2.43 39.90
C ASP A 210 26.73 2.34 38.71
N CYS A 211 26.30 1.72 37.60
CA CYS A 211 27.14 1.60 36.41
C CYS A 211 27.34 2.97 35.71
N VAL A 212 26.28 3.72 35.49
CA VAL A 212 26.34 4.99 34.73
C VAL A 212 26.96 6.12 35.54
N GLY A 213 26.86 6.08 36.88
CA GLY A 213 27.52 7.06 37.75
C GLY A 213 29.04 7.14 37.58
N ARG A 214 29.68 6.16 36.92
CA ARG A 214 31.11 6.10 36.58
C ARG A 214 31.38 6.54 35.15
N MET A 215 30.37 6.79 34.35
CA MET A 215 30.51 7.18 32.94
C MET A 215 30.58 8.71 32.80
N LYS A 216 31.24 9.16 31.72
CA LYS A 216 31.32 10.60 31.40
C LYS A 216 30.18 11.06 30.45
N GLY A 217 29.45 10.14 29.88
CA GLY A 217 28.38 10.42 28.94
C GLY A 217 27.07 10.78 29.64
N GLN A 218 26.15 11.41 28.91
CA GLN A 218 24.78 11.67 29.34
C GLN A 218 23.94 10.40 29.09
N ILE A 219 23.57 9.69 30.15
CA ILE A 219 22.80 8.45 30.05
C ILE A 219 21.41 8.69 30.63
N GLN A 220 20.40 8.46 29.79
CA GLN A 220 18.99 8.54 30.14
C GLN A 220 18.45 7.15 30.44
N LEU A 221 17.58 7.03 31.42
CA LEU A 221 16.85 5.79 31.68
C LEU A 221 15.56 5.77 30.90
N GLU A 222 15.29 4.64 30.24
CA GLU A 222 13.97 4.23 29.82
C GLU A 222 13.53 3.02 30.63
N TYR A 223 12.29 3.00 31.06
CA TYR A 223 11.70 1.89 31.77
C TYR A 223 10.42 1.41 31.09
N THR A 224 10.35 0.12 30.79
CA THR A 224 9.15 -0.55 30.25
C THR A 224 8.56 -1.51 31.29
N PRO A 225 7.37 -1.24 31.85
CA PRO A 225 6.54 -2.27 32.46
C PRO A 225 6.01 -3.19 31.35
N GLU A 226 6.76 -4.22 31.01
CA GLU A 226 6.45 -5.11 29.87
C GLU A 226 5.06 -5.73 30.02
N SER A 227 4.34 -5.81 28.89
CA SER A 227 2.92 -6.20 28.84
C SER A 227 2.00 -5.25 29.64
N PHE A 228 2.23 -3.95 29.49
CA PHE A 228 1.46 -2.89 30.17
C PHE A 228 -0.06 -3.03 29.96
N THR A 229 -0.52 -3.35 28.75
CA THR A 229 -1.94 -3.54 28.44
C THR A 229 -2.62 -4.68 29.21
N GLY A 230 -1.84 -5.66 29.68
CA GLY A 230 -2.28 -6.77 30.53
C GLY A 230 -1.95 -6.58 32.01
N THR A 231 -1.55 -5.37 32.40
CA THR A 231 -1.22 -4.99 33.78
C THR A 231 -2.35 -4.12 34.35
N GLU A 232 -2.70 -4.33 35.61
CA GLU A 232 -3.71 -3.53 36.28
C GLU A 232 -3.26 -2.05 36.36
N PRO A 233 -4.10 -1.07 36.02
CA PRO A 233 -3.70 0.34 35.92
C PRO A 233 -3.11 0.93 37.21
N ASP A 234 -3.66 0.54 38.37
CA ASP A 234 -3.16 0.95 39.69
C ASP A 234 -1.75 0.39 39.96
N PHE A 235 -1.49 -0.81 39.53
CA PHE A 235 -0.19 -1.45 39.67
C PHE A 235 0.83 -0.88 38.67
N ALA A 236 0.40 -0.67 37.42
CA ALA A 236 1.26 0.00 36.41
C ALA A 236 1.69 1.40 36.88
N LEU A 237 0.76 2.18 37.43
CA LEU A 237 1.08 3.49 38.02
C LEU A 237 2.05 3.37 39.20
N ALA A 238 1.81 2.43 40.11
CA ALA A 238 2.64 2.24 41.30
C ALA A 238 4.09 1.86 40.97
N ILE A 239 4.30 0.99 39.98
CA ILE A 239 5.67 0.60 39.57
C ILE A 239 6.36 1.72 38.79
N CYS A 240 5.65 2.45 37.93
CA CYS A 240 6.19 3.63 37.25
C CYS A 240 6.61 4.71 38.23
N ASP A 241 5.75 5.07 39.19
CA ASP A 241 6.07 6.00 40.26
C ASP A 241 7.30 5.58 41.09
N ALA A 242 7.38 4.29 41.43
CA ALA A 242 8.52 3.74 42.18
C ALA A 242 9.84 3.88 41.39
N VAL A 243 9.82 3.61 40.09
CA VAL A 243 11.00 3.77 39.21
C VAL A 243 11.40 5.23 39.07
N VAL A 244 10.44 6.15 38.88
CA VAL A 244 10.70 7.60 38.79
C VAL A 244 11.34 8.11 40.09
N GLN A 245 10.82 7.72 41.24
CA GLN A 245 11.35 8.10 42.54
C GLN A 245 12.73 7.54 42.82
N GLU A 246 13.03 6.33 42.38
CA GLU A 246 14.36 5.71 42.55
C GLU A 246 15.40 6.34 41.62
N TRP A 247 15.06 6.59 40.35
CA TRP A 247 15.96 7.18 39.36
C TRP A 247 16.22 8.66 39.59
N LYS A 248 15.25 9.40 40.10
CA LYS A 248 15.30 10.86 40.37
C LYS A 248 15.63 11.70 39.16
N PRO A 249 14.80 11.63 38.08
CA PRO A 249 15.03 12.42 36.87
C PRO A 249 14.95 13.93 37.15
N THR A 250 15.52 14.72 36.24
CA THR A 250 15.36 16.17 36.19
C THR A 250 14.56 16.58 34.95
N ALA A 251 14.14 17.85 34.89
CA ALA A 251 13.46 18.35 33.70
C ALA A 251 14.37 18.37 32.47
N GLU A 252 15.69 18.56 32.66
CA GLU A 252 16.70 18.55 31.59
C GLU A 252 17.07 17.13 31.13
N LEU A 253 16.94 16.14 32.01
CA LEU A 253 17.18 14.73 31.74
C LEU A 253 16.01 13.91 32.29
N PRO A 254 14.85 13.94 31.63
CA PRO A 254 13.67 13.22 32.06
C PRO A 254 13.87 11.70 31.91
N VAL A 255 13.11 10.92 32.67
CA VAL A 255 13.01 9.46 32.44
C VAL A 255 11.98 9.19 31.34
N ILE A 256 12.21 8.15 30.55
CA ILE A 256 11.24 7.67 29.57
C ILE A 256 10.47 6.51 30.23
N LEU A 257 9.15 6.60 30.25
CA LEU A 257 8.27 5.48 30.60
C LEU A 257 7.62 4.96 29.33
N ASN A 258 8.01 3.77 28.92
CA ASN A 258 7.53 3.15 27.69
C ASN A 258 6.36 2.21 27.99
N LEU A 259 5.15 2.67 27.72
CA LEU A 259 3.90 1.98 28.02
C LEU A 259 3.53 1.02 26.90
N ALA A 260 4.26 -0.09 26.82
CA ALA A 260 4.22 -1.01 25.69
C ALA A 260 2.90 -1.81 25.62
N SER A 261 2.21 -1.73 24.48
CA SER A 261 1.22 -2.73 24.07
C SER A 261 1.96 -3.94 23.50
N THR A 262 2.74 -4.62 24.38
CA THR A 262 3.58 -5.79 24.02
C THR A 262 2.80 -6.85 23.28
N MET A 263 1.53 -7.00 23.63
CA MET A 263 0.52 -7.69 22.84
C MET A 263 -0.76 -6.85 22.88
N SER A 264 -1.32 -6.55 21.70
CA SER A 264 -2.57 -5.80 21.61
C SER A 264 -3.73 -6.67 22.13
N LEU A 265 -4.24 -6.35 23.31
CA LEU A 265 -5.27 -7.14 24.00
C LEU A 265 -6.68 -6.52 23.91
N SER A 266 -6.77 -5.21 23.62
CA SER A 266 -8.01 -4.44 23.70
C SER A 266 -8.28 -3.65 22.41
N LEU A 267 -9.39 -2.92 22.39
CA LEU A 267 -9.63 -1.90 21.36
C LEU A 267 -8.72 -0.68 21.63
N PRO A 268 -8.32 0.07 20.59
CA PRO A 268 -7.35 1.18 20.71
C PRO A 268 -7.74 2.25 21.75
N HIS A 269 -9.02 2.56 21.87
CA HIS A 269 -9.49 3.53 22.87
C HIS A 269 -9.27 3.08 24.32
N ILE A 270 -9.20 1.78 24.60
CA ILE A 270 -8.87 1.27 25.94
C ILE A 270 -7.40 1.54 26.24
N TYR A 271 -6.52 1.33 25.25
CA TYR A 271 -5.11 1.69 25.40
C TYR A 271 -4.95 3.19 25.65
N ALA A 272 -5.62 4.04 24.86
CA ALA A 272 -5.63 5.48 25.10
C ALA A 272 -6.09 5.85 26.54
N ASN A 273 -7.14 5.20 27.03
CA ASN A 273 -7.59 5.40 28.41
C ASN A 273 -6.53 4.99 29.45
N GLN A 274 -5.79 3.90 29.20
CA GLN A 274 -4.68 3.48 30.06
C GLN A 274 -3.54 4.51 30.05
N ILE A 275 -3.20 5.07 28.86
CA ILE A 275 -2.21 6.13 28.72
C ILE A 275 -2.64 7.39 29.48
N GLU A 276 -3.86 7.88 29.26
CA GLU A 276 -4.38 9.07 29.95
C GLU A 276 -4.42 8.86 31.46
N TYR A 277 -4.73 7.65 31.93
CA TYR A 277 -4.70 7.33 33.35
C TYR A 277 -3.29 7.51 33.94
N ILE A 278 -2.27 7.02 33.28
CA ILE A 278 -0.87 7.22 33.71
C ILE A 278 -0.50 8.70 33.59
N ASP A 279 -0.81 9.35 32.47
CA ASP A 279 -0.51 10.78 32.23
C ASP A 279 -1.03 11.69 33.34
N THR A 280 -2.25 11.44 33.81
CA THR A 280 -2.95 12.30 34.78
C THR A 280 -2.68 11.94 36.23
N HIS A 281 -2.21 10.74 36.57
CA HIS A 281 -2.01 10.30 37.95
C HIS A 281 -0.53 10.14 38.33
N LEU A 282 0.39 10.15 37.37
CA LEU A 282 1.82 10.01 37.63
C LEU A 282 2.34 11.22 38.42
N ARG A 283 3.09 10.95 39.49
CA ARG A 283 3.85 11.97 40.20
C ARG A 283 4.99 12.48 39.33
N ASP A 284 5.46 13.69 39.58
CA ASP A 284 6.59 14.26 38.81
C ASP A 284 6.43 14.13 37.27
N ARG A 285 5.18 14.25 36.78
CA ARG A 285 4.84 14.07 35.34
C ARG A 285 5.68 14.96 34.42
N ASP A 286 6.07 16.13 34.89
CA ASP A 286 6.91 17.10 34.18
C ASP A 286 8.35 16.63 33.95
N LYS A 287 8.79 15.58 34.64
CA LYS A 287 10.11 14.95 34.50
C LYS A 287 10.07 13.62 33.74
N VAL A 288 8.95 13.33 33.06
CA VAL A 288 8.71 12.06 32.40
C VAL A 288 8.30 12.27 30.96
N ILE A 289 8.87 11.48 30.04
CA ILE A 289 8.42 11.32 28.67
C ILE A 289 7.61 10.03 28.60
N LEU A 290 6.34 10.12 28.21
CA LEU A 290 5.54 8.92 27.93
C LEU A 290 5.84 8.44 26.50
N SER A 291 6.34 7.23 26.39
CA SER A 291 6.61 6.53 25.14
C SER A 291 5.56 5.46 24.88
N LEU A 292 5.19 5.29 23.64
CA LEU A 292 4.23 4.32 23.14
C LEU A 292 4.96 3.28 22.29
N HIS A 293 4.70 1.99 22.53
CA HIS A 293 5.29 0.89 21.76
C HIS A 293 4.22 -0.16 21.48
N PRO A 294 3.30 0.10 20.54
CA PRO A 294 2.26 -0.86 20.22
C PRO A 294 2.72 -1.89 19.19
N HIS A 295 2.39 -3.17 19.46
CA HIS A 295 2.43 -4.25 18.49
C HIS A 295 1.10 -4.41 17.75
N ASN A 296 1.14 -5.05 16.57
CA ASN A 296 0.02 -5.07 15.62
C ASN A 296 -0.83 -6.34 15.66
N ASP A 297 -0.89 -7.04 16.82
CA ASP A 297 -1.58 -8.34 16.95
C ASP A 297 -3.06 -8.30 16.54
N ARG A 298 -3.71 -7.15 16.66
CA ARG A 298 -5.11 -6.95 16.27
C ARG A 298 -5.27 -6.16 14.97
N GLY A 299 -4.17 -5.82 14.27
CA GLY A 299 -4.20 -4.93 13.11
C GLY A 299 -4.52 -3.47 13.47
N SER A 300 -4.26 -3.04 14.70
CA SER A 300 -4.67 -1.72 15.22
C SER A 300 -3.53 -0.89 15.80
N ALA A 301 -2.26 -1.26 15.59
CA ALA A 301 -1.11 -0.58 16.18
C ALA A 301 -1.05 0.92 15.82
N ILE A 302 -1.39 1.29 14.58
CA ILE A 302 -1.47 2.70 14.15
C ILE A 302 -2.51 3.45 14.99
N ALA A 303 -3.72 2.91 15.11
CA ALA A 303 -4.77 3.53 15.91
C ALA A 303 -4.42 3.58 17.41
N GLU A 304 -3.72 2.57 17.94
CA GLU A 304 -3.21 2.61 19.32
C GLU A 304 -2.19 3.73 19.50
N ALA A 305 -1.28 3.94 18.55
CA ALA A 305 -0.31 5.04 18.60
C ALA A 305 -0.99 6.41 18.48
N GLU A 306 -1.88 6.59 17.49
CA GLU A 306 -2.58 7.87 17.27
C GLU A 306 -3.42 8.27 18.49
N LEU A 307 -4.25 7.36 18.99
CA LEU A 307 -5.08 7.64 20.16
C LEU A 307 -4.23 7.77 21.44
N GLY A 308 -3.13 7.02 21.55
CA GLY A 308 -2.16 7.14 22.64
C GLY A 308 -1.46 8.50 22.66
N MET A 309 -1.13 9.08 21.50
CA MET A 309 -0.59 10.44 21.39
C MET A 309 -1.63 11.48 21.83
N LEU A 310 -2.88 11.34 21.41
CA LEU A 310 -3.96 12.20 21.92
C LEU A 310 -4.11 12.09 23.45
N ALA A 311 -3.84 10.91 24.01
CA ALA A 311 -3.94 10.63 25.44
C ALA A 311 -2.73 11.07 26.29
N GLY A 312 -1.70 11.69 25.69
CA GLY A 312 -0.53 12.19 26.40
C GLY A 312 0.80 11.55 26.03
N GLY A 313 0.82 10.59 25.10
CA GLY A 313 2.05 10.02 24.54
C GLY A 313 2.86 11.07 23.77
N GLN A 314 4.15 11.16 24.06
CA GLN A 314 5.06 12.17 23.51
C GLN A 314 6.15 11.57 22.61
N ARG A 315 6.32 10.26 22.66
CA ARG A 315 7.30 9.49 21.95
C ARG A 315 6.67 8.21 21.40
N VAL A 316 7.10 7.75 20.25
CA VAL A 316 6.63 6.49 19.65
C VAL A 316 7.82 5.65 19.21
N GLU A 317 7.84 4.40 19.66
CA GLU A 317 8.75 3.35 19.20
C GLU A 317 8.06 2.48 18.17
N GLY A 318 8.74 2.20 17.08
CA GLY A 318 8.24 1.33 16.02
C GLY A 318 9.31 1.02 14.97
N THR A 319 8.88 0.48 13.86
CA THR A 319 9.76 0.07 12.77
C THR A 319 9.28 0.58 11.43
N LEU A 320 10.18 0.65 10.47
CA LEU A 320 9.81 0.88 9.07
C LEU A 320 8.93 -0.29 8.60
N PHE A 321 7.81 0.03 7.98
CA PHE A 321 6.82 -0.92 7.45
C PHE A 321 6.26 -1.93 8.48
N GLY A 322 6.44 -1.65 9.77
CA GLY A 322 5.81 -2.42 10.84
C GLY A 322 6.42 -3.80 11.12
N ASN A 323 7.69 -4.03 10.74
CA ASN A 323 8.38 -5.28 11.05
C ASN A 323 8.52 -5.51 12.57
N GLY A 324 8.56 -6.76 13.01
CA GLY A 324 8.78 -7.10 14.41
C GLY A 324 8.16 -8.45 14.79
N GLU A 325 8.24 -8.76 16.08
CA GLU A 325 7.72 -9.99 16.65
C GLU A 325 6.23 -10.23 16.32
N ARG A 326 5.87 -11.48 16.05
CA ARG A 326 4.51 -11.95 15.71
C ARG A 326 3.94 -11.24 14.48
N THR A 327 3.13 -10.19 14.68
CA THR A 327 2.47 -9.40 13.62
C THR A 327 3.18 -8.07 13.35
N GLY A 328 4.28 -7.81 14.07
CA GLY A 328 5.10 -6.62 13.94
C GLY A 328 4.77 -5.50 14.93
N ASN A 329 5.54 -4.44 14.83
CA ASN A 329 5.41 -3.18 15.57
C ASN A 329 4.44 -2.21 14.88
N VAL A 330 4.19 -1.07 15.51
CA VAL A 330 3.59 0.06 14.80
C VAL A 330 4.48 0.47 13.63
N ASP A 331 3.84 0.68 12.49
CA ASP A 331 4.51 1.12 11.26
C ASP A 331 4.73 2.64 11.29
N LEU A 332 6.00 3.04 11.42
CA LEU A 332 6.39 4.44 11.50
C LEU A 332 6.18 5.19 10.18
N ILE A 333 6.25 4.50 9.03
CA ILE A 333 5.97 5.11 7.72
C ILE A 333 4.52 5.54 7.64
N THR A 334 3.60 4.62 7.94
CA THR A 334 2.16 4.92 7.91
C THR A 334 1.81 6.01 8.92
N LEU A 335 2.34 5.92 10.15
CA LEU A 335 2.03 6.90 11.19
C LEU A 335 2.56 8.30 10.85
N ALA A 336 3.79 8.41 10.33
CA ALA A 336 4.39 9.67 9.91
C ALA A 336 3.62 10.31 8.74
N LEU A 337 3.23 9.52 7.74
CA LEU A 337 2.48 10.03 6.59
C LEU A 337 1.01 10.34 6.91
N ASN A 338 0.41 9.69 7.90
CA ASN A 338 -0.88 10.10 8.46
C ASN A 338 -0.80 11.52 9.05
N LEU A 339 0.25 11.82 9.82
CA LEU A 339 0.49 13.18 10.34
C LEU A 339 0.71 14.19 9.21
N TYR A 340 1.56 13.84 8.25
CA TYR A 340 1.87 14.69 7.10
C TYR A 340 0.62 15.04 6.28
N SER A 341 -0.25 14.07 6.03
CA SER A 341 -1.52 14.28 5.31
C SER A 341 -2.51 15.21 6.05
N HIS A 342 -2.29 15.43 7.34
CA HIS A 342 -3.03 16.38 8.17
C HIS A 342 -2.29 17.71 8.37
N GLY A 343 -1.19 17.95 7.65
CA GLY A 343 -0.42 19.18 7.71
C GLY A 343 0.52 19.28 8.92
N VAL A 344 0.86 18.16 9.54
CA VAL A 344 1.84 18.07 10.62
C VAL A 344 3.13 17.47 10.09
N ASP A 345 4.20 18.28 10.05
CA ASP A 345 5.53 17.82 9.64
C ASP A 345 6.03 16.73 10.59
N PRO A 346 6.25 15.49 10.12
CA PRO A 346 6.77 14.42 10.95
C PRO A 346 8.26 14.59 11.30
N GLY A 347 8.99 15.48 10.65
CA GLY A 347 10.44 15.64 10.82
C GLY A 347 11.26 14.45 10.31
N LEU A 348 10.66 13.58 9.50
CA LEU A 348 11.29 12.46 8.82
C LEU A 348 11.28 12.70 7.31
N ASP A 349 12.41 12.45 6.64
CA ASP A 349 12.51 12.56 5.18
C ASP A 349 11.99 11.28 4.51
N LEU A 350 10.73 11.32 4.09
CA LEU A 350 10.06 10.27 3.34
C LEU A 350 9.81 10.67 1.88
N SER A 351 10.51 11.70 1.39
CA SER A 351 10.35 12.23 0.03
C SER A 351 10.74 11.25 -1.09
N ASN A 352 11.41 10.14 -0.75
CA ASN A 352 11.72 9.05 -1.68
C ASN A 352 11.35 7.69 -1.07
N LEU A 353 10.06 7.45 -0.91
CA LEU A 353 9.54 6.22 -0.31
C LEU A 353 9.92 4.93 -1.06
N PRO A 354 10.06 4.90 -2.40
CA PRO A 354 10.63 3.75 -3.11
C PRO A 354 12.03 3.35 -2.63
N GLN A 355 12.91 4.33 -2.37
CA GLN A 355 14.25 4.06 -1.84
C GLN A 355 14.19 3.55 -0.40
N VAL A 356 13.25 4.05 0.40
CA VAL A 356 13.04 3.55 1.78
C VAL A 356 12.61 2.08 1.75
N ALA A 357 11.66 1.74 0.87
CA ALA A 357 11.20 0.36 0.68
C ALA A 357 12.33 -0.56 0.19
N GLN A 358 13.10 -0.12 -0.79
CA GLN A 358 14.25 -0.88 -1.30
C GLN A 358 15.28 -1.17 -0.19
N MET A 359 15.70 -0.16 0.58
CA MET A 359 16.66 -0.33 1.67
C MET A 359 16.13 -1.29 2.75
N TYR A 360 14.84 -1.19 3.08
CA TYR A 360 14.18 -2.11 3.99
C TYR A 360 14.21 -3.55 3.46
N GLU A 361 13.81 -3.79 2.21
CA GLU A 361 13.76 -5.11 1.59
C GLU A 361 15.15 -5.75 1.48
N GLU A 362 16.17 -4.98 1.07
CA GLU A 362 17.56 -5.46 0.96
C GLU A 362 18.16 -5.82 2.33
N SER A 363 17.80 -5.06 3.37
CA SER A 363 18.36 -5.27 4.73
C SER A 363 17.66 -6.40 5.46
N THR A 364 16.33 -6.51 5.34
CA THR A 364 15.51 -7.46 6.11
C THR A 364 15.24 -8.76 5.35
N GLY A 365 15.31 -8.75 4.02
CA GLY A 365 14.84 -9.84 3.16
C GLY A 365 13.31 -9.99 3.12
N MET A 366 12.57 -9.01 3.64
CA MET A 366 11.10 -9.00 3.65
C MET A 366 10.58 -7.99 2.63
N SER A 367 9.56 -8.36 1.85
CA SER A 367 8.95 -7.45 0.87
C SER A 367 7.87 -6.57 1.50
N VAL A 368 7.77 -5.33 1.03
CA VAL A 368 6.67 -4.43 1.37
C VAL A 368 5.39 -4.91 0.68
N SER A 369 4.30 -5.02 1.44
CA SER A 369 3.00 -5.43 0.86
C SER A 369 2.59 -4.50 -0.27
N PRO A 370 2.12 -5.03 -1.43
CA PRO A 370 1.63 -4.18 -2.53
C PRO A 370 0.51 -3.22 -2.14
N ARG A 371 -0.20 -3.48 -1.05
CA ARG A 371 -1.27 -2.63 -0.50
C ARG A 371 -0.91 -2.01 0.85
N HIS A 372 0.38 -1.95 1.18
CA HIS A 372 0.84 -1.23 2.36
C HIS A 372 0.48 0.27 2.24
N PRO A 373 -0.10 0.91 3.26
CA PRO A 373 -0.45 2.32 3.20
C PRO A 373 0.74 3.18 2.74
N TYR A 374 0.53 4.04 1.75
CA TYR A 374 1.52 4.91 1.09
C TYR A 374 2.70 4.18 0.42
N GLY A 375 3.27 3.14 1.03
CA GLY A 375 4.48 2.45 0.55
C GLY A 375 4.22 1.36 -0.51
N GLY A 376 3.02 0.81 -0.57
CA GLY A 376 2.67 -0.29 -1.47
C GLY A 376 2.62 0.14 -2.94
N GLN A 377 2.94 -0.77 -3.84
CA GLN A 377 2.94 -0.50 -5.29
C GLN A 377 1.56 -0.12 -5.85
N LEU A 378 0.48 -0.59 -5.21
CA LEU A 378 -0.90 -0.43 -5.71
C LEU A 378 -1.69 0.69 -5.02
N VAL A 379 -1.10 1.43 -4.08
CA VAL A 379 -1.87 2.36 -3.23
C VAL A 379 -2.23 3.67 -3.90
N PHE A 380 -1.48 4.09 -4.91
CA PHE A 380 -1.83 5.24 -5.74
C PHE A 380 -2.50 4.81 -7.06
N ALA A 381 -2.82 3.52 -7.22
CA ALA A 381 -3.48 2.96 -8.40
C ALA A 381 -5.01 2.97 -8.25
N ALA A 382 -5.71 3.35 -9.30
CA ALA A 382 -7.15 3.23 -9.39
C ALA A 382 -7.53 2.30 -10.56
N PHE A 383 -8.37 1.28 -10.28
CA PHE A 383 -8.85 0.33 -11.29
C PHE A 383 -10.25 0.68 -11.80
N SER A 384 -11.05 1.39 -10.99
CA SER A 384 -12.36 1.85 -11.38
C SER A 384 -12.28 3.06 -12.29
N GLY A 385 -12.91 3.02 -13.47
CA GLY A 385 -12.89 4.13 -14.41
C GLY A 385 -13.50 5.43 -13.87
N SER A 386 -14.46 5.36 -12.95
CA SER A 386 -15.00 6.54 -12.28
C SER A 386 -14.01 7.17 -11.31
N HIS A 387 -13.19 6.35 -10.63
CA HIS A 387 -12.11 6.86 -9.78
C HIS A 387 -11.00 7.49 -10.60
N GLN A 388 -10.58 6.85 -11.70
CA GLN A 388 -9.58 7.39 -12.63
C GLN A 388 -10.00 8.75 -13.20
N ASP A 389 -11.24 8.87 -13.69
CA ASP A 389 -11.80 10.13 -14.20
C ASP A 389 -11.83 11.22 -13.11
N ALA A 390 -12.22 10.86 -11.88
CA ALA A 390 -12.26 11.81 -10.78
C ALA A 390 -10.86 12.28 -10.36
N ILE A 391 -9.86 11.39 -10.31
CA ILE A 391 -8.47 11.74 -10.04
C ILE A 391 -7.93 12.67 -11.12
N ALA A 392 -8.10 12.33 -12.40
CA ALA A 392 -7.64 13.15 -13.51
C ALA A 392 -8.22 14.58 -13.47
N LYS A 393 -9.53 14.69 -13.20
CA LYS A 393 -10.19 16.00 -13.02
C LYS A 393 -9.67 16.74 -11.79
N GLY A 394 -9.45 16.01 -10.69
CA GLY A 394 -8.89 16.58 -9.46
C GLY A 394 -7.48 17.13 -9.65
N LEU A 395 -6.60 16.40 -10.32
CA LEU A 395 -5.24 16.84 -10.67
C LEU A 395 -5.28 18.06 -11.61
N THR A 396 -6.13 18.03 -12.65
CA THR A 396 -6.32 19.17 -13.54
C THR A 396 -6.82 20.41 -12.78
N TRP A 397 -7.77 20.25 -11.86
CA TRP A 397 -8.24 21.35 -11.01
C TRP A 397 -7.11 21.88 -10.13
N ARG A 398 -6.27 20.99 -9.58
CA ARG A 398 -5.13 21.34 -8.74
C ARG A 398 -4.09 22.18 -9.47
N THR A 399 -3.78 21.86 -10.74
CA THR A 399 -2.86 22.69 -11.56
C THR A 399 -3.39 24.11 -11.79
N GLN A 400 -4.69 24.29 -11.84
CA GLN A 400 -5.36 25.59 -11.95
C GLN A 400 -5.44 26.34 -10.62
N HIS A 401 -5.29 25.64 -9.48
CA HIS A 401 -5.40 26.17 -8.12
C HIS A 401 -4.19 25.78 -7.26
N PRO A 402 -2.96 26.21 -7.61
CA PRO A 402 -1.72 25.72 -6.98
C PRO A 402 -1.63 26.02 -5.48
N ASN A 403 -2.32 27.06 -5.01
CA ASN A 403 -2.31 27.46 -3.59
C ASN A 403 -3.42 26.82 -2.74
N ALA A 404 -4.29 25.98 -3.32
CA ALA A 404 -5.30 25.27 -2.55
C ALA A 404 -4.66 24.13 -1.72
N HIS A 405 -5.26 23.75 -0.58
CA HIS A 405 -4.87 22.54 0.12
C HIS A 405 -5.11 21.30 -0.73
N TRP A 406 -4.34 20.24 -0.49
CA TRP A 406 -4.53 18.98 -1.16
C TRP A 406 -5.91 18.39 -0.85
N ASN A 407 -6.67 18.08 -1.88
CA ASN A 407 -7.99 17.45 -1.77
C ASN A 407 -8.37 16.76 -3.09
N VAL A 408 -7.41 16.04 -3.69
CA VAL A 408 -7.67 15.29 -4.92
C VAL A 408 -8.48 14.04 -4.55
N PRO A 409 -9.63 13.79 -5.21
CA PRO A 409 -10.43 12.60 -4.93
C PRO A 409 -9.61 11.31 -5.00
N TYR A 410 -9.81 10.42 -4.01
CA TYR A 410 -9.15 9.10 -3.91
C TYR A 410 -7.62 9.11 -3.73
N LEU A 411 -6.98 10.27 -3.61
CA LEU A 411 -5.57 10.42 -3.29
C LEU A 411 -5.41 11.14 -1.94
N PRO A 412 -5.16 10.41 -0.84
CA PRO A 412 -5.04 11.02 0.49
C PRO A 412 -3.78 11.89 0.63
N LEU A 413 -2.80 11.68 -0.24
CA LEU A 413 -1.52 12.36 -0.30
C LEU A 413 -1.13 12.59 -1.76
N ASP A 414 -0.37 13.67 -2.04
CA ASP A 414 0.27 13.85 -3.33
C ASP A 414 1.36 12.79 -3.53
N PRO A 415 1.27 11.93 -4.55
CA PRO A 415 2.30 10.93 -4.81
C PRO A 415 3.69 11.53 -5.01
N GLU A 416 3.80 12.76 -5.56
CA GLU A 416 5.07 13.43 -5.79
C GLU A 416 5.81 13.76 -4.50
N ASP A 417 5.10 14.05 -3.40
CA ASP A 417 5.69 14.33 -2.09
C ASP A 417 6.45 13.14 -1.50
N VAL A 418 6.16 11.94 -1.96
CA VAL A 418 6.82 10.69 -1.53
C VAL A 418 7.66 10.04 -2.63
N GLY A 419 8.02 10.81 -3.67
CA GLY A 419 8.87 10.37 -4.78
C GLY A 419 8.20 9.36 -5.71
N ARG A 420 6.87 9.44 -5.84
CA ARG A 420 6.07 8.61 -6.75
C ARG A 420 5.29 9.48 -7.71
N SER A 421 4.79 8.91 -8.79
CA SER A 421 3.88 9.60 -9.70
C SER A 421 2.56 8.86 -9.82
N TYR A 422 1.51 9.58 -10.20
CA TYR A 422 0.24 8.95 -10.56
C TYR A 422 0.28 8.40 -11.99
N GLU A 423 1.13 8.91 -12.87
CA GLU A 423 1.05 8.69 -14.32
C GLU A 423 1.79 7.44 -14.82
N ASP A 424 2.89 7.01 -14.19
CA ASP A 424 3.78 6.03 -14.82
C ASP A 424 3.43 4.55 -14.55
N ASP A 425 2.73 4.23 -13.46
CA ASP A 425 2.48 2.82 -13.08
C ASP A 425 1.00 2.46 -12.88
N VAL A 426 0.06 3.38 -13.13
CA VAL A 426 -1.21 3.36 -12.41
C VAL A 426 -2.43 3.05 -13.25
N ILE A 427 -2.37 3.22 -14.57
CA ILE A 427 -3.49 2.80 -15.42
C ILE A 427 -3.34 1.33 -15.77
N ARG A 428 -3.74 0.48 -14.84
CA ARG A 428 -3.84 -0.95 -15.05
C ARG A 428 -5.19 -1.30 -15.63
N ILE A 429 -5.20 -1.90 -16.80
CA ILE A 429 -6.42 -2.28 -17.50
C ILE A 429 -6.71 -3.76 -17.24
N ASN A 430 -7.81 -4.01 -16.54
CA ASN A 430 -8.34 -5.34 -16.31
C ASN A 430 -9.85 -5.39 -16.63
N SER A 431 -10.48 -6.54 -16.47
CA SER A 431 -11.92 -6.74 -16.73
C SER A 431 -12.83 -5.81 -15.92
N GLN A 432 -12.34 -5.22 -14.81
CA GLN A 432 -13.08 -4.27 -13.97
C GLN A 432 -12.83 -2.81 -14.35
N SER A 433 -11.85 -2.53 -15.22
CA SER A 433 -11.53 -1.16 -15.62
C SER A 433 -12.68 -0.52 -16.39
N GLY A 434 -13.01 0.71 -16.06
CA GLY A 434 -14.08 1.46 -16.70
C GLY A 434 -13.72 1.96 -18.10
N LYS A 435 -14.73 2.22 -18.94
CA LYS A 435 -14.57 2.84 -20.29
C LYS A 435 -13.79 4.17 -20.23
N GLY A 436 -13.93 4.92 -19.13
CA GLY A 436 -13.23 6.19 -18.90
C GLY A 436 -11.73 6.01 -18.77
N GLY A 437 -11.26 4.98 -18.06
CA GLY A 437 -9.83 4.72 -17.86
C GLY A 437 -9.10 4.34 -19.14
N ILE A 438 -9.73 3.52 -20.00
CA ILE A 438 -9.17 3.16 -21.31
C ILE A 438 -9.09 4.40 -22.22
N GLY A 439 -10.14 5.23 -22.22
CA GLY A 439 -10.15 6.49 -22.98
C GLY A 439 -9.08 7.47 -22.52
N TYR A 440 -8.93 7.62 -21.20
CA TYR A 440 -7.90 8.46 -20.59
C TYR A 440 -6.48 7.99 -20.97
N LEU A 441 -6.22 6.68 -20.86
CA LEU A 441 -4.94 6.09 -21.27
C LEU A 441 -4.59 6.42 -22.72
N MET A 442 -5.54 6.19 -23.64
CA MET A 442 -5.33 6.40 -25.08
C MET A 442 -5.10 7.87 -25.42
N GLU A 443 -5.83 8.79 -24.77
CA GLU A 443 -5.69 10.23 -24.97
C GLU A 443 -4.36 10.76 -24.43
N HIS A 444 -4.02 10.44 -23.17
CA HIS A 444 -2.87 11.06 -22.50
C HIS A 444 -1.53 10.45 -22.88
N ARG A 445 -1.47 9.12 -23.07
CA ARG A 445 -0.21 8.46 -23.39
C ARG A 445 0.08 8.39 -24.89
N TYR A 446 -0.97 8.24 -25.71
CA TYR A 446 -0.81 8.06 -27.16
C TYR A 446 -1.40 9.19 -27.99
N GLY A 447 -2.00 10.20 -27.37
CA GLY A 447 -2.63 11.32 -28.08
C GLY A 447 -3.90 10.93 -28.85
N ILE A 448 -4.50 9.80 -28.58
CA ILE A 448 -5.64 9.23 -29.32
C ILE A 448 -6.95 9.57 -28.63
N ASN A 449 -7.60 10.66 -29.09
CA ASN A 449 -8.87 11.12 -28.55
C ASN A 449 -10.06 10.62 -29.39
N MET A 450 -10.51 9.42 -29.07
CA MET A 450 -11.61 8.74 -29.77
C MET A 450 -12.96 9.42 -29.58
N PRO A 451 -13.85 9.41 -30.60
CA PRO A 451 -15.27 9.70 -30.43
C PRO A 451 -15.90 8.89 -29.29
N LYS A 452 -16.90 9.43 -28.62
CA LYS A 452 -17.49 8.82 -27.42
C LYS A 452 -17.99 7.39 -27.67
N GLU A 453 -18.73 7.19 -28.74
CA GLU A 453 -19.31 5.90 -29.12
C GLU A 453 -18.24 4.86 -29.46
N MET A 454 -17.20 5.28 -30.21
CA MET A 454 -16.03 4.43 -30.51
C MET A 454 -15.27 4.07 -29.24
N ARG A 455 -15.10 5.01 -28.30
CA ARG A 455 -14.46 4.77 -26.99
C ARG A 455 -15.23 3.72 -26.18
N GLU A 456 -16.56 3.76 -26.26
CA GLU A 456 -17.41 2.78 -25.58
C GLU A 456 -17.23 1.38 -26.17
N GLU A 457 -17.23 1.25 -27.49
CA GLU A 457 -17.00 -0.01 -28.19
C GLU A 457 -15.59 -0.57 -27.87
N PHE A 458 -14.57 0.26 -28.01
CA PHE A 458 -13.19 -0.13 -27.70
C PHE A 458 -13.03 -0.60 -26.24
N GLY A 459 -13.69 0.07 -25.32
CA GLY A 459 -13.73 -0.33 -23.92
C GLY A 459 -14.28 -1.75 -23.70
N TYR A 460 -15.29 -2.16 -24.45
CA TYR A 460 -15.81 -3.54 -24.40
C TYR A 460 -14.84 -4.56 -24.99
N ILE A 461 -14.17 -4.23 -26.11
CA ILE A 461 -13.18 -5.10 -26.75
C ILE A 461 -12.02 -5.39 -25.80
N VAL A 462 -11.42 -4.34 -25.23
CA VAL A 462 -10.27 -4.46 -24.30
C VAL A 462 -10.66 -5.27 -23.06
N LYS A 463 -11.83 -5.01 -22.49
CA LYS A 463 -12.34 -5.78 -21.34
C LYS A 463 -12.54 -7.26 -21.69
N GLY A 464 -13.13 -7.55 -22.84
CA GLY A 464 -13.34 -8.92 -23.29
C GLY A 464 -12.04 -9.70 -23.42
N ILE A 465 -10.99 -9.06 -23.96
CA ILE A 465 -9.66 -9.66 -24.08
C ILE A 465 -9.02 -9.91 -22.71
N SER A 466 -9.05 -8.90 -21.80
CA SER A 466 -8.52 -9.05 -20.45
C SER A 466 -9.25 -10.12 -19.64
N ASP A 467 -10.58 -10.19 -19.75
CA ASP A 467 -11.40 -11.19 -19.07
C ASP A 467 -11.10 -12.61 -19.60
N HIS A 468 -11.01 -12.75 -20.92
CA HIS A 468 -10.71 -14.05 -21.53
C HIS A 468 -9.30 -14.56 -21.19
N GLN A 469 -8.31 -13.64 -21.12
CA GLN A 469 -6.94 -13.97 -20.74
C GLN A 469 -6.74 -14.07 -19.22
N ASN A 470 -7.73 -13.62 -18.43
CA ASN A 470 -7.71 -13.59 -16.97
C ASN A 470 -6.46 -12.89 -16.41
N ARG A 471 -6.05 -11.79 -17.04
CA ARG A 471 -4.89 -10.98 -16.63
C ARG A 471 -5.07 -9.50 -16.97
N GLU A 472 -4.23 -8.68 -16.39
CA GLU A 472 -4.06 -7.28 -16.79
C GLU A 472 -3.43 -7.17 -18.18
N LEU A 473 -3.80 -6.08 -18.87
CA LEU A 473 -3.17 -5.65 -20.12
C LEU A 473 -2.30 -4.43 -19.85
N SER A 474 -1.10 -4.43 -20.39
CA SER A 474 -0.22 -3.26 -20.37
C SER A 474 -0.77 -2.16 -21.27
N SER A 475 -0.32 -0.92 -21.05
CA SER A 475 -0.68 0.21 -21.91
C SER A 475 -0.35 -0.02 -23.38
N ASP A 476 0.80 -0.63 -23.65
CA ASP A 476 1.25 -0.92 -25.03
C ASP A 476 0.40 -2.02 -25.67
N GLU A 477 -0.03 -3.03 -24.91
CA GLU A 477 -0.98 -4.04 -25.40
C GLU A 477 -2.33 -3.42 -25.74
N VAL A 478 -2.84 -2.49 -24.93
CA VAL A 478 -4.09 -1.77 -25.21
C VAL A 478 -3.95 -0.92 -26.48
N HIS A 479 -2.82 -0.23 -26.67
CA HIS A 479 -2.54 0.52 -27.90
C HIS A 479 -2.44 -0.41 -29.11
N GLN A 480 -1.80 -1.57 -28.99
CA GLN A 480 -1.72 -2.56 -30.07
C GLN A 480 -3.10 -3.10 -30.44
N ILE A 481 -3.95 -3.43 -29.46
CA ILE A 481 -5.34 -3.83 -29.69
C ILE A 481 -6.11 -2.76 -30.48
N PHE A 482 -5.92 -1.47 -30.12
CA PHE A 482 -6.54 -0.36 -30.86
C PHE A 482 -6.06 -0.33 -32.32
N THR A 483 -4.75 -0.44 -32.50
CA THR A 483 -4.13 -0.43 -33.83
C THR A 483 -4.63 -1.57 -34.70
N ASP A 484 -4.61 -2.79 -34.18
CA ASP A 484 -5.04 -3.99 -34.91
C ASP A 484 -6.54 -4.02 -35.20
N THR A 485 -7.35 -3.34 -34.36
CA THR A 485 -8.80 -3.33 -34.51
C THR A 485 -9.29 -2.25 -35.46
N TYR A 486 -8.61 -1.09 -35.52
CA TYR A 486 -9.19 0.09 -36.16
C TYR A 486 -8.29 0.78 -37.18
N VAL A 487 -6.94 0.69 -37.05
CA VAL A 487 -6.03 1.63 -37.76
C VAL A 487 -5.56 1.07 -39.08
N ASN A 488 -5.84 1.78 -40.18
CA ASN A 488 -5.33 1.49 -41.53
C ASN A 488 -5.54 0.03 -41.97
N LEU A 489 -6.71 -0.51 -41.67
CA LEU A 489 -7.04 -1.89 -42.03
C LEU A 489 -7.02 -2.09 -43.56
N SER A 490 -6.32 -3.13 -44.03
CA SER A 490 -6.10 -3.41 -45.44
C SER A 490 -6.75 -4.71 -45.95
N ALA A 491 -7.61 -5.31 -45.13
CA ALA A 491 -8.34 -6.53 -45.52
C ALA A 491 -9.82 -6.41 -45.07
N PRO A 492 -10.77 -6.92 -45.89
CA PRO A 492 -10.61 -7.57 -47.20
C PRO A 492 -10.32 -6.64 -48.38
N ILE A 493 -10.39 -5.30 -48.20
CA ILE A 493 -10.12 -4.31 -49.23
C ILE A 493 -8.82 -3.57 -48.88
N GLN A 494 -7.82 -3.66 -49.76
CA GLN A 494 -6.61 -2.88 -49.67
C GLN A 494 -6.72 -1.63 -50.55
N LEU A 495 -6.52 -0.45 -49.99
CA LEU A 495 -6.39 0.80 -50.73
C LEU A 495 -4.98 0.89 -51.31
N ASP A 496 -4.84 0.92 -52.62
CA ASP A 496 -3.54 1.01 -53.29
C ASP A 496 -3.16 2.45 -53.60
N ASP A 497 -4.08 3.24 -54.26
CA ASP A 497 -3.87 4.66 -54.56
C ASP A 497 -5.21 5.39 -54.73
N PHE A 498 -5.18 6.71 -54.66
CA PHE A 498 -6.35 7.50 -54.97
C PHE A 498 -5.93 8.90 -55.46
N TYR A 499 -6.75 9.42 -56.38
CA TYR A 499 -6.52 10.74 -56.87
C TYR A 499 -7.82 11.56 -56.90
N PHE A 500 -7.71 12.94 -56.74
CA PHE A 500 -8.84 13.88 -56.78
C PHE A 500 -8.68 14.86 -57.92
N MET A 501 -9.79 15.11 -58.62
CA MET A 501 -9.93 16.20 -59.57
C MET A 501 -11.12 17.08 -59.12
N HIS A 502 -10.89 18.35 -58.90
CA HIS A 502 -11.94 19.31 -58.58
C HIS A 502 -12.33 20.11 -59.83
N LYS A 503 -13.61 20.02 -60.22
CA LYS A 503 -14.23 20.90 -61.22
C LYS A 503 -15.33 21.70 -60.55
N LYS A 504 -16.60 21.38 -60.77
CA LYS A 504 -17.74 21.90 -60.00
C LYS A 504 -18.04 21.05 -58.77
N VAL A 505 -17.68 19.79 -58.83
CA VAL A 505 -17.74 18.81 -57.77
C VAL A 505 -16.40 18.06 -57.74
N TYR A 506 -16.10 17.36 -56.65
CA TYR A 506 -14.95 16.48 -56.56
C TYR A 506 -15.21 15.19 -57.35
N HIS A 507 -14.27 14.82 -58.18
CA HIS A 507 -14.19 13.51 -58.81
C HIS A 507 -13.02 12.78 -58.17
N THR A 508 -13.20 11.50 -57.90
CA THR A 508 -12.13 10.65 -57.41
C THR A 508 -11.98 9.44 -58.31
N THR A 509 -10.77 8.98 -58.44
CA THR A 509 -10.41 7.64 -58.90
C THR A 509 -9.70 6.97 -57.75
N VAL A 510 -10.12 5.77 -57.40
CA VAL A 510 -9.58 4.96 -56.30
C VAL A 510 -9.15 3.62 -56.85
N SER A 511 -7.86 3.29 -56.72
CA SER A 511 -7.30 2.01 -57.05
C SER A 511 -7.25 1.15 -55.79
N LEU A 512 -7.77 -0.04 -55.84
CA LEU A 512 -7.85 -0.95 -54.70
C LEU A 512 -7.71 -2.42 -55.12
N THR A 513 -7.29 -3.24 -54.15
CA THR A 513 -7.16 -4.68 -54.32
C THR A 513 -8.17 -5.39 -53.41
N VAL A 514 -8.99 -6.28 -53.96
CA VAL A 514 -9.94 -7.12 -53.22
C VAL A 514 -9.64 -8.57 -53.53
N ASN A 515 -9.32 -9.35 -52.51
CA ASN A 515 -8.97 -10.78 -52.67
C ASN A 515 -7.89 -11.06 -53.74
N GLY A 516 -6.96 -10.12 -53.91
CA GLY A 516 -5.87 -10.25 -54.89
C GLY A 516 -6.18 -9.75 -56.29
N GLU A 517 -7.41 -9.33 -56.57
CA GLU A 517 -7.82 -8.69 -57.83
C GLU A 517 -7.81 -7.17 -57.69
N GLN A 518 -7.27 -6.48 -58.70
CA GLN A 518 -7.21 -5.01 -58.75
C GLN A 518 -8.45 -4.42 -59.40
N PHE A 519 -8.95 -3.33 -58.78
CA PHE A 519 -10.11 -2.59 -59.24
C PHE A 519 -9.78 -1.09 -59.27
N GLU A 520 -10.39 -0.40 -60.22
CA GLU A 520 -10.36 1.03 -60.33
C GLU A 520 -11.80 1.57 -60.24
N LEU A 521 -12.07 2.29 -59.16
CA LEU A 521 -13.41 2.84 -58.89
C LEU A 521 -13.42 4.35 -59.10
N THR A 522 -14.52 4.87 -59.69
CA THR A 522 -14.72 6.29 -59.85
C THR A 522 -15.93 6.79 -59.06
N GLY A 523 -15.79 7.95 -58.43
CA GLY A 523 -16.85 8.56 -57.68
C GLY A 523 -16.95 10.08 -57.84
N ARG A 524 -18.10 10.66 -57.54
CA ARG A 524 -18.33 12.10 -57.52
C ARG A 524 -19.01 12.48 -56.18
N GLY A 525 -18.62 13.66 -55.65
CA GLY A 525 -19.17 14.10 -54.37
C GLY A 525 -18.97 15.62 -54.15
N ASN A 526 -19.60 16.15 -53.15
CA ASN A 526 -19.48 17.56 -52.72
C ASN A 526 -18.10 17.84 -52.08
N GLY A 527 -17.46 16.83 -51.54
CA GLY A 527 -16.11 16.84 -50.96
C GLY A 527 -15.31 15.60 -51.34
N ARG A 528 -14.02 15.58 -51.00
CA ARG A 528 -13.12 14.45 -51.27
C ARG A 528 -13.65 13.16 -50.62
N PHE A 529 -14.05 13.23 -49.35
CA PHE A 529 -14.58 12.13 -48.58
C PHE A 529 -15.89 11.56 -49.17
N ASP A 530 -16.84 12.44 -49.53
CA ASP A 530 -18.10 12.06 -50.18
C ASP A 530 -17.88 11.41 -51.54
N ALA A 531 -16.90 11.90 -52.33
CA ALA A 531 -16.56 11.31 -53.64
C ALA A 531 -16.06 9.86 -53.46
N VAL A 532 -15.18 9.57 -52.47
CA VAL A 532 -14.67 8.22 -52.20
C VAL A 532 -15.78 7.32 -51.65
N SER A 533 -16.62 7.82 -50.73
CA SER A 533 -17.77 7.09 -50.21
C SER A 533 -18.71 6.62 -51.33
N ASN A 534 -18.98 7.53 -52.28
CA ASN A 534 -19.80 7.24 -53.47
C ASN A 534 -19.16 6.26 -54.44
N ALA A 535 -17.81 6.27 -54.58
CA ALA A 535 -17.06 5.29 -55.37
C ALA A 535 -17.21 3.90 -54.76
N LEU A 536 -17.01 3.75 -53.45
CA LEU A 536 -17.14 2.48 -52.74
C LEU A 536 -18.56 1.93 -52.77
N ARG A 537 -19.58 2.75 -52.49
CA ARG A 537 -20.98 2.34 -52.51
C ARG A 537 -21.41 1.78 -53.87
N LYS A 538 -21.04 2.50 -54.95
CA LYS A 538 -21.41 2.11 -56.31
C LYS A 538 -20.54 0.99 -56.88
N GLY A 539 -19.20 1.09 -56.69
CA GLY A 539 -18.25 0.19 -57.32
C GLY A 539 -18.25 -1.20 -56.69
N LEU A 540 -18.40 -1.27 -55.36
CA LEU A 540 -18.43 -2.54 -54.62
C LEU A 540 -19.82 -2.96 -54.14
N ASN A 541 -20.84 -2.19 -54.50
CA ASN A 541 -22.23 -2.44 -54.04
C ASN A 541 -22.37 -2.56 -52.51
N ILE A 542 -21.54 -1.79 -51.76
CA ILE A 542 -21.58 -1.77 -50.30
C ILE A 542 -22.61 -0.75 -49.83
N ARG A 543 -23.47 -1.16 -48.91
CA ARG A 543 -24.52 -0.29 -48.35
C ARG A 543 -24.13 0.19 -46.97
N PHE A 544 -24.01 1.49 -46.80
CA PHE A 544 -23.85 2.18 -45.52
C PHE A 544 -24.34 3.62 -45.63
N HIS A 545 -24.75 4.17 -44.51
CA HIS A 545 -25.27 5.54 -44.38
C HIS A 545 -24.73 6.16 -43.09
N ASP A 546 -25.13 7.36 -42.75
CA ASP A 546 -24.79 8.09 -41.51
C ASP A 546 -23.31 8.04 -41.14
N ILE A 547 -22.56 8.92 -41.79
CA ILE A 547 -21.12 8.98 -41.57
C ILE A 547 -20.82 9.94 -40.44
N VAL A 548 -20.27 9.45 -39.33
CA VAL A 548 -19.68 10.26 -38.25
C VAL A 548 -18.19 10.42 -38.54
N TYR A 549 -17.68 11.62 -38.40
CA TYR A 549 -16.31 11.95 -38.74
C TYR A 549 -15.68 12.90 -37.71
N GLN A 550 -14.48 12.57 -37.26
CA GLN A 550 -13.65 13.39 -36.40
C GLN A 550 -12.17 13.20 -36.77
N GLU A 551 -11.36 14.24 -36.62
CA GLU A 551 -9.91 14.17 -36.85
C GLU A 551 -9.16 15.13 -35.92
N HIS A 552 -7.90 14.82 -35.65
CA HIS A 552 -6.96 15.69 -34.95
C HIS A 552 -5.50 15.32 -35.22
N SER A 553 -4.57 16.18 -34.84
CA SER A 553 -3.14 15.92 -34.91
C SER A 553 -2.68 15.07 -33.74
N LEU A 554 -1.86 14.05 -33.97
CA LEU A 554 -1.26 13.21 -32.92
C LEU A 554 -0.09 13.92 -32.21
N GLU A 555 0.62 14.78 -32.92
CA GLU A 555 1.85 15.39 -32.44
C GLU A 555 1.83 16.92 -32.75
N ARG A 556 2.70 17.68 -32.14
CA ARG A 556 2.87 19.10 -32.44
C ARG A 556 3.99 19.29 -33.46
N GLY A 557 3.78 20.08 -34.52
CA GLY A 557 4.80 20.43 -35.51
C GLY A 557 4.36 20.17 -36.93
N SER A 558 5.16 20.63 -37.91
CA SER A 558 4.85 20.54 -39.36
C SER A 558 4.99 19.14 -39.95
N THR A 559 5.60 18.21 -39.24
CA THR A 559 5.76 16.79 -39.63
C THR A 559 4.81 15.87 -38.83
N SER A 560 3.87 16.46 -38.10
CA SER A 560 2.90 15.72 -37.27
C SER A 560 2.03 14.81 -38.14
N ARG A 561 1.75 13.60 -37.61
CA ARG A 561 0.74 12.72 -38.18
C ARG A 561 -0.65 13.17 -37.73
N ALA A 562 -1.62 13.01 -38.60
CA ALA A 562 -3.02 13.15 -38.26
C ALA A 562 -3.65 11.79 -38.05
N ILE A 563 -4.62 11.74 -37.13
CA ILE A 563 -5.51 10.61 -36.95
C ILE A 563 -6.93 11.05 -37.28
N ALA A 564 -7.64 10.23 -38.03
CA ALA A 564 -9.04 10.41 -38.34
C ALA A 564 -9.85 9.19 -37.86
N TYR A 565 -11.07 9.44 -37.47
CA TYR A 565 -12.04 8.43 -37.05
C TYR A 565 -13.29 8.54 -37.91
N VAL A 566 -13.74 7.41 -38.43
CA VAL A 566 -14.95 7.33 -39.26
C VAL A 566 -15.85 6.23 -38.71
N GLY A 567 -17.10 6.59 -38.40
CA GLY A 567 -18.17 5.65 -38.10
C GLY A 567 -19.15 5.59 -39.27
N ILE A 568 -19.47 4.42 -39.76
CA ILE A 568 -20.47 4.15 -40.80
C ILE A 568 -21.56 3.26 -40.25
N THR A 569 -22.82 3.54 -40.61
CA THR A 569 -23.96 2.74 -40.17
C THR A 569 -24.44 1.83 -41.31
N ALA A 570 -24.50 0.52 -41.05
CA ALA A 570 -25.06 -0.46 -41.98
C ALA A 570 -26.59 -0.39 -42.04
N ASP A 571 -27.20 -1.04 -43.07
CA ASP A 571 -28.65 -1.17 -43.19
C ASP A 571 -29.30 -1.90 -41.98
N SER A 572 -28.50 -2.67 -41.22
CA SER A 572 -28.93 -3.29 -39.95
C SER A 572 -29.09 -2.29 -38.80
N GLY A 573 -28.61 -1.06 -38.95
CA GLY A 573 -28.57 -0.06 -37.87
C GLY A 573 -27.33 -0.14 -37.00
N GLU A 574 -26.40 -1.05 -37.28
CA GLU A 574 -25.16 -1.23 -36.55
C GLU A 574 -24.06 -0.26 -37.06
N THR A 575 -23.30 0.33 -36.17
CA THR A 575 -22.23 1.29 -36.54
C THR A 575 -20.87 0.60 -36.46
N PHE A 576 -20.06 0.77 -37.54
CA PHE A 576 -18.71 0.25 -37.65
C PHE A 576 -17.72 1.40 -37.68
N TRP A 577 -16.79 1.39 -36.72
CA TRP A 577 -15.75 2.42 -36.59
C TRP A 577 -14.46 1.98 -37.29
N GLY A 578 -13.77 2.94 -37.92
CA GLY A 578 -12.42 2.78 -38.44
C GLY A 578 -11.59 4.00 -38.11
N SER A 579 -10.28 3.83 -38.08
CA SER A 579 -9.30 4.89 -37.87
C SER A 579 -8.23 4.88 -38.96
N GLY A 580 -7.75 6.07 -39.32
CA GLY A 580 -6.67 6.23 -40.28
C GLY A 580 -5.61 7.17 -39.73
N VAL A 581 -4.35 6.77 -39.86
CA VAL A 581 -3.18 7.56 -39.45
C VAL A 581 -2.30 7.84 -40.65
N HIS A 582 -2.06 9.13 -40.96
CA HIS A 582 -1.24 9.56 -42.05
C HIS A 582 -0.66 10.98 -41.81
N THR A 583 0.42 11.34 -42.50
CA THR A 583 0.99 12.71 -42.46
C THR A 583 0.11 13.75 -43.14
N ASP A 584 -0.70 13.33 -44.11
CA ASP A 584 -1.74 14.16 -44.74
C ASP A 584 -3.11 13.81 -44.16
N ILE A 585 -3.81 14.84 -43.67
CA ILE A 585 -5.09 14.69 -42.99
C ILE A 585 -6.21 14.14 -43.90
N ALA A 586 -6.20 14.51 -45.17
CA ALA A 586 -7.17 13.98 -46.13
C ALA A 586 -6.94 12.48 -46.39
N SER A 587 -5.69 12.05 -46.46
CA SER A 587 -5.31 10.64 -46.57
C SER A 587 -5.69 9.86 -45.30
N ALA A 588 -5.44 10.40 -44.10
CA ALA A 588 -5.88 9.81 -42.86
C ALA A 588 -7.38 9.52 -42.84
N SER A 589 -8.20 10.47 -43.32
CA SER A 589 -9.64 10.35 -43.42
C SER A 589 -10.08 9.23 -44.38
N ILE A 590 -9.38 9.09 -45.51
CA ILE A 590 -9.69 8.03 -46.48
C ILE A 590 -9.31 6.65 -45.91
N TYR A 591 -8.15 6.53 -45.28
CA TYR A 591 -7.77 5.29 -44.57
C TYR A 591 -8.73 4.90 -43.45
N ALA A 592 -9.26 5.90 -42.71
CA ALA A 592 -10.28 5.66 -41.68
C ALA A 592 -11.58 5.10 -42.29
N LEU A 593 -12.02 5.65 -43.45
CA LEU A 593 -13.20 5.13 -44.14
C LEU A 593 -12.99 3.70 -44.62
N PHE A 594 -11.83 3.39 -45.21
CA PHE A 594 -11.50 2.03 -45.64
C PHE A 594 -11.45 1.06 -44.47
N SER A 595 -10.91 1.49 -43.33
CA SER A 595 -10.89 0.67 -42.10
C SER A 595 -12.30 0.38 -41.61
N ALA A 596 -13.21 1.37 -41.60
CA ALA A 596 -14.63 1.17 -41.22
C ALA A 596 -15.35 0.21 -42.20
N VAL A 597 -15.13 0.37 -43.51
CA VAL A 597 -15.71 -0.50 -44.53
C VAL A 597 -15.14 -1.92 -44.42
N ASN A 598 -13.87 -2.08 -44.18
CA ASN A 598 -13.24 -3.38 -43.96
C ASN A 598 -13.83 -4.12 -42.76
N ARG A 599 -14.09 -3.40 -41.66
CA ARG A 599 -14.77 -3.96 -40.50
C ARG A 599 -16.23 -4.35 -40.83
N LEU A 600 -16.96 -3.51 -41.54
CA LEU A 600 -18.32 -3.84 -42.00
C LEU A 600 -18.36 -5.11 -42.84
N LEU A 601 -17.36 -5.36 -43.71
CA LEU A 601 -17.30 -6.54 -44.57
C LEU A 601 -16.78 -7.82 -43.87
N SER A 602 -16.13 -7.66 -42.72
CA SER A 602 -15.62 -8.76 -41.91
C SER A 602 -16.64 -9.30 -40.90
N PHE A 603 -17.77 -8.63 -40.78
CA PHE A 603 -18.89 -9.00 -39.92
C PHE A 603 -19.99 -9.69 -40.72
#